data_ed8a48e7b8dfdcc3844d02a29ec9f807
#
_entry.id   ed8a48e7b8dfdcc3844d02a29ec9f807
#
_cell.length_a   1.000
_cell.length_b   1.000
_cell.length_c   1.000
_cell.angle_alpha   90.00
_cell.angle_beta   90.00
_cell.angle_gamma   90.00
#
_symmetry.space_group_name_H-M   'P 1'
#
loop_
_entity.id
_entity.type
_entity.pdbx_description
1 polymer ?
#
loop_
_entity_poly.entity_id
_entity_poly.type
_entity_poly.pdbx_seq_one_letter_code
_entity_poly.pdbx_strand_id
1 'polypeptide(L)'
;NITSKEKDKLVQSLASGEIDIVIGTHALIQGNIRFKDLGLLIIDEEHRFGVRQKEKIKSLKEELDILSLSATPIPRSLNFALTELKDLSIIATAPDDRLPVKTFTYSFNENLIYEAIQRENLRGGQVYYLCNDLSLIEDRRLRLQEKFNNLIIEVVHGQLKANTIEEIMLKFNTGEIDILVCSTIIESGIDVSNANTLIVEDADKFGLSQLHQLRGRVGRAERQAYAYFLRSRNIINKKNADKRFDALMSADSLSAGFLLALKDLEIRGAGEILGSNQSGVFESIGLELYTRMIKKASEFIKNGDLDFQSLDELPEINLNKNCFIPENYLPDINVRLLMYNKVSLAESSIDLKNIQIEMINRFGLLPEELKNFFLQAELRIIAEEYSIKKINFLDSKINISFKNKDLDTSFFNDDTLEEKIKMTSDVIKTICANEP
;
A
#
# COMPACT_ATOMS: atom_id res chain seq x y z
N ASN A 1 32.97 -1.02 -4.12
CA ASN A 1 33.15 -1.22 -5.57
C ASN A 1 34.12 -2.40 -5.79
N ILE A 2 33.62 -3.50 -6.37
CA ILE A 2 34.41 -4.68 -6.71
C ILE A 2 35.12 -4.42 -8.05
N THR A 3 36.41 -4.73 -8.15
CA THR A 3 37.17 -4.60 -9.41
C THR A 3 36.73 -5.67 -10.44
N SER A 4 36.98 -5.43 -11.72
CA SER A 4 36.61 -6.40 -12.77
C SER A 4 37.20 -7.81 -12.52
N LYS A 5 38.46 -7.91 -12.06
CA LYS A 5 39.10 -9.18 -11.74
C LYS A 5 38.45 -9.91 -10.55
N GLU A 6 38.05 -9.16 -9.52
CA GLU A 6 37.35 -9.74 -8.37
C GLU A 6 35.97 -10.22 -8.77
N LYS A 7 35.28 -9.48 -9.67
CA LYS A 7 33.99 -9.88 -10.21
C LYS A 7 34.06 -11.18 -10.99
N ASP A 8 35.06 -11.32 -11.85
CA ASP A 8 35.29 -12.54 -12.64
C ASP A 8 35.58 -13.75 -11.74
N LYS A 9 36.39 -13.55 -10.69
CA LYS A 9 36.66 -14.59 -9.69
C LYS A 9 35.40 -15.00 -8.94
N LEU A 10 34.59 -14.03 -8.51
CA LEU A 10 33.32 -14.27 -7.82
C LEU A 10 32.36 -15.07 -8.71
N VAL A 11 32.24 -14.74 -9.99
CA VAL A 11 31.39 -15.46 -10.94
C VAL A 11 31.85 -16.92 -11.10
N GLN A 12 33.17 -17.18 -11.12
CA GLN A 12 33.72 -18.54 -11.18
C GLN A 12 33.41 -19.32 -9.90
N SER A 13 33.60 -18.72 -8.73
CA SER A 13 33.29 -19.36 -7.43
C SER A 13 31.83 -19.65 -7.22
N LEU A 14 30.93 -18.81 -7.77
CA LEU A 14 29.48 -19.09 -7.79
C LEU A 14 29.15 -20.28 -8.70
N ALA A 15 29.79 -20.36 -9.85
CA ALA A 15 29.59 -21.47 -10.79
C ALA A 15 30.16 -22.81 -10.30
N SER A 16 31.25 -22.78 -9.52
CA SER A 16 31.84 -23.98 -8.90
C SER A 16 31.11 -24.44 -7.66
N GLY A 17 30.31 -23.55 -7.02
CA GLY A 17 29.60 -23.81 -5.76
C GLY A 17 30.51 -23.71 -4.53
N GLU A 18 31.55 -22.90 -4.59
CA GLU A 18 32.38 -22.55 -3.43
C GLU A 18 31.73 -21.50 -2.53
N ILE A 19 30.71 -20.79 -3.05
CA ILE A 19 29.98 -19.74 -2.34
C ILE A 19 28.55 -20.21 -2.11
N ASP A 20 28.16 -20.28 -0.84
CA ASP A 20 26.83 -20.70 -0.42
C ASP A 20 25.81 -19.53 -0.42
N ILE A 21 26.26 -18.31 -0.10
CA ILE A 21 25.41 -17.12 -0.01
C ILE A 21 26.07 -15.96 -0.74
N VAL A 22 25.35 -15.34 -1.64
CA VAL A 22 25.80 -14.10 -2.31
C VAL A 22 24.79 -12.98 -2.08
N ILE A 23 25.28 -11.79 -1.71
CA ILE A 23 24.48 -10.59 -1.52
C ILE A 23 24.93 -9.55 -2.54
N GLY A 24 23.97 -8.96 -3.24
CA GLY A 24 24.29 -7.93 -4.23
C GLY A 24 23.05 -7.22 -4.76
N THR A 25 23.28 -6.33 -5.70
CA THR A 25 22.23 -5.59 -6.37
C THR A 25 21.60 -6.41 -7.51
N HIS A 26 20.67 -5.80 -8.25
CA HIS A 26 20.11 -6.38 -9.47
C HIS A 26 21.14 -6.88 -10.50
N ALA A 27 22.41 -6.51 -10.36
CA ALA A 27 23.50 -7.02 -11.19
C ALA A 27 23.66 -8.54 -11.08
N LEU A 28 23.28 -9.16 -9.96
CA LEU A 28 23.27 -10.62 -9.78
C LEU A 28 22.25 -11.31 -10.69
N ILE A 29 21.18 -10.63 -11.05
CA ILE A 29 20.11 -11.16 -11.90
C ILE A 29 20.37 -10.84 -13.37
N GLN A 30 21.02 -9.71 -13.70
CA GLN A 30 21.19 -9.23 -15.07
C GLN A 30 22.38 -9.84 -15.83
N GLY A 31 23.36 -10.37 -15.14
CA GLY A 31 24.58 -10.88 -15.77
C GLY A 31 24.44 -12.29 -16.36
N ASN A 32 25.52 -12.75 -17.03
CA ASN A 32 25.72 -14.16 -17.36
C ASN A 32 26.23 -14.96 -16.14
N ILE A 33 25.73 -14.61 -14.94
CA ILE A 33 26.09 -15.31 -13.72
C ILE A 33 25.39 -16.66 -13.73
N ARG A 34 26.15 -17.71 -13.54
CA ARG A 34 25.65 -19.08 -13.39
C ARG A 34 25.81 -19.47 -11.94
N PHE A 35 24.75 -19.97 -11.34
CA PHE A 35 24.78 -20.60 -10.03
C PHE A 35 24.84 -22.11 -10.22
N LYS A 36 25.62 -22.81 -9.41
CA LYS A 36 25.73 -24.25 -9.48
C LYS A 36 24.42 -24.93 -9.10
N ASP A 37 23.83 -24.49 -7.99
CA ASP A 37 22.60 -25.04 -7.44
C ASP A 37 21.92 -23.95 -6.59
N LEU A 38 21.09 -23.14 -7.22
CA LEU A 38 20.40 -22.03 -6.55
C LEU A 38 19.04 -22.51 -6.01
N GLY A 39 18.91 -22.65 -4.69
CA GLY A 39 17.69 -23.11 -4.02
C GLY A 39 16.76 -21.99 -3.56
N LEU A 40 17.32 -20.83 -3.19
CA LEU A 40 16.51 -19.72 -2.66
C LEU A 40 16.97 -18.37 -3.22
N LEU A 41 16.01 -17.56 -3.67
CA LEU A 41 16.22 -16.16 -4.06
C LEU A 41 15.41 -15.24 -3.13
N ILE A 42 16.13 -14.38 -2.40
CA ILE A 42 15.49 -13.34 -1.56
C ILE A 42 15.57 -12.00 -2.27
N ILE A 43 14.43 -11.34 -2.44
CA ILE A 43 14.32 -10.05 -3.13
C ILE A 43 13.78 -9.03 -2.13
N ASP A 44 14.57 -8.01 -1.83
CA ASP A 44 14.12 -6.86 -1.05
C ASP A 44 13.60 -5.76 -1.99
N GLU A 45 12.49 -5.14 -1.61
CA GLU A 45 11.82 -4.06 -2.35
C GLU A 45 11.58 -4.40 -3.84
N GLU A 46 10.89 -5.52 -4.13
CA GLU A 46 10.59 -6.01 -5.49
C GLU A 46 10.05 -4.91 -6.42
N HIS A 47 9.39 -3.89 -5.88
CA HIS A 47 8.82 -2.78 -6.65
C HIS A 47 9.88 -1.91 -7.36
N ARG A 48 11.13 -1.92 -6.90
CA ARG A 48 12.24 -1.19 -7.52
C ARG A 48 12.81 -1.86 -8.78
N PHE A 49 12.42 -3.10 -9.03
CA PHE A 49 12.88 -3.82 -10.21
C PHE A 49 12.12 -3.42 -11.47
N GLY A 50 12.85 -3.15 -12.55
CA GLY A 50 12.27 -2.87 -13.86
C GLY A 50 11.63 -4.11 -14.51
N VAL A 51 10.86 -3.90 -15.59
CA VAL A 51 10.12 -4.96 -16.28
C VAL A 51 11.02 -6.13 -16.71
N ARG A 52 12.16 -5.87 -17.35
CA ARG A 52 13.10 -6.90 -17.79
C ARG A 52 13.66 -7.74 -16.64
N GLN A 53 13.91 -7.10 -15.49
CA GLN A 53 14.41 -7.80 -14.30
C GLN A 53 13.34 -8.72 -13.73
N LYS A 54 12.10 -8.26 -13.67
CA LYS A 54 10.94 -9.07 -13.23
C LYS A 54 10.65 -10.25 -14.16
N GLU A 55 10.83 -10.07 -15.47
CA GLU A 55 10.71 -11.17 -16.44
C GLU A 55 11.78 -12.24 -16.20
N LYS A 56 13.03 -11.81 -15.94
CA LYS A 56 14.11 -12.76 -15.64
C LYS A 56 13.91 -13.48 -14.30
N ILE A 57 13.39 -12.80 -13.28
CA ILE A 57 12.99 -13.43 -12.02
C ILE A 57 11.87 -14.45 -12.26
N LYS A 58 10.91 -14.12 -13.12
CA LYS A 58 9.81 -15.05 -13.47
C LYS A 58 10.34 -16.31 -14.16
N SER A 59 11.32 -16.21 -15.05
CA SER A 59 11.90 -17.36 -15.72
C SER A 59 12.67 -18.30 -14.78
N LEU A 60 13.10 -17.81 -13.61
CA LEU A 60 13.73 -18.61 -12.56
C LEU A 60 12.72 -19.31 -11.63
N LYS A 61 11.44 -18.91 -11.66
CA LYS A 61 10.41 -19.39 -10.71
C LYS A 61 10.04 -20.86 -10.84
N GLU A 62 10.25 -21.48 -11.97
CA GLU A 62 9.85 -22.87 -12.20
C GLU A 62 10.70 -23.86 -11.39
N GLU A 63 11.90 -23.45 -10.95
CA GLU A 63 12.87 -24.32 -10.28
C GLU A 63 13.39 -23.77 -8.95
N LEU A 64 12.81 -22.65 -8.44
CA LEU A 64 13.44 -21.89 -7.35
C LEU A 64 12.40 -21.32 -6.37
N ASP A 65 12.68 -21.49 -5.08
CA ASP A 65 11.92 -20.78 -4.04
C ASP A 65 12.26 -19.28 -4.04
N ILE A 66 11.22 -18.42 -4.04
CA ILE A 66 11.42 -16.97 -4.06
C ILE A 66 10.70 -16.32 -2.88
N LEU A 67 11.47 -15.65 -2.03
CA LEU A 67 10.98 -14.80 -0.96
C LEU A 67 11.09 -13.33 -1.35
N SER A 68 9.97 -12.65 -1.52
CA SER A 68 9.93 -11.20 -1.78
C SER A 68 9.56 -10.44 -0.51
N LEU A 69 10.35 -9.44 -0.16
CA LEU A 69 10.13 -8.56 0.98
C LEU A 69 9.70 -7.17 0.49
N SER A 70 8.79 -6.52 1.18
CA SER A 70 8.39 -5.14 0.91
C SER A 70 7.80 -4.47 2.14
N ALA A 71 8.18 -3.21 2.38
CA ALA A 71 7.56 -2.39 3.42
C ALA A 71 6.17 -1.87 2.98
N THR A 72 5.96 -1.71 1.69
CA THR A 72 4.70 -1.25 1.09
C THR A 72 4.38 -2.15 -0.09
N PRO A 73 3.51 -3.16 0.09
CA PRO A 73 3.15 -4.05 -1.01
C PRO A 73 2.53 -3.22 -2.15
N ILE A 74 3.03 -3.46 -3.37
CA ILE A 74 2.38 -2.87 -4.54
C ILE A 74 0.98 -3.50 -4.65
N PRO A 75 -0.03 -2.72 -5.11
CA PRO A 75 -1.37 -3.25 -5.36
C PRO A 75 -1.42 -4.57 -6.15
N ARG A 76 -0.49 -4.76 -7.10
CA ARG A 76 -0.35 -6.02 -7.86
C ARG A 76 0.09 -7.20 -7.00
N SER A 77 1.14 -7.04 -6.19
CA SER A 77 1.64 -8.12 -5.32
C SER A 77 0.60 -8.50 -4.27
N LEU A 78 -0.12 -7.50 -3.76
CA LEU A 78 -1.23 -7.66 -2.85
C LEU A 78 -2.39 -8.43 -3.51
N ASN A 79 -2.71 -8.10 -4.74
CA ASN A 79 -3.78 -8.72 -5.51
C ASN A 79 -3.45 -10.20 -5.81
N PHE A 80 -2.21 -10.52 -6.17
CA PHE A 80 -1.77 -11.92 -6.34
C PHE A 80 -1.81 -12.72 -5.03
N ALA A 81 -1.60 -12.09 -3.89
CA ALA A 81 -1.73 -12.72 -2.59
C ALA A 81 -3.21 -12.94 -2.21
N LEU A 82 -4.07 -11.96 -2.46
CA LEU A 82 -5.52 -12.06 -2.22
C LEU A 82 -6.20 -13.14 -3.10
N THR A 83 -5.62 -13.46 -4.25
CA THR A 83 -6.11 -14.51 -5.15
C THR A 83 -5.50 -15.89 -4.89
N GLU A 84 -4.78 -16.06 -3.77
CA GLU A 84 -4.09 -17.32 -3.43
C GLU A 84 -3.05 -17.79 -4.47
N LEU A 85 -2.62 -16.88 -5.34
CA LEU A 85 -1.56 -17.15 -6.33
C LEU A 85 -0.15 -17.00 -5.75
N LYS A 86 -0.03 -16.37 -4.57
CA LYS A 86 1.20 -16.25 -3.78
C LYS A 86 0.87 -16.32 -2.31
N ASP A 87 1.66 -17.06 -1.55
CA ASP A 87 1.61 -17.00 -0.09
C ASP A 87 2.02 -15.61 0.41
N LEU A 88 1.29 -15.09 1.39
CA LEU A 88 1.55 -13.81 2.02
C LEU A 88 1.66 -13.96 3.53
N SER A 89 2.75 -13.44 4.07
CA SER A 89 2.92 -13.27 5.51
C SER A 89 3.12 -11.79 5.84
N ILE A 90 2.40 -11.28 6.84
CA ILE A 90 2.50 -9.89 7.27
C ILE A 90 3.15 -9.85 8.66
N ILE A 91 4.27 -9.12 8.77
CA ILE A 91 4.92 -8.84 10.05
C ILE A 91 4.31 -7.54 10.57
N ALA A 92 3.32 -7.66 11.48
CA ALA A 92 2.55 -6.52 11.99
C ALA A 92 3.03 -6.03 13.36
N THR A 93 3.81 -6.84 14.10
CA THR A 93 4.29 -6.52 15.44
C THR A 93 5.58 -5.72 15.36
N ALA A 94 5.58 -4.55 15.99
CA ALA A 94 6.81 -3.75 16.14
C ALA A 94 7.75 -4.40 17.17
N PRO A 95 9.07 -4.20 17.07
CA PRO A 95 9.97 -4.42 18.20
C PRO A 95 9.54 -3.58 19.42
N ASP A 96 9.64 -4.17 20.62
CA ASP A 96 9.14 -3.56 21.88
C ASP A 96 9.74 -2.18 22.20
N ASP A 97 10.98 -1.93 21.77
CA ASP A 97 11.72 -0.69 22.06
C ASP A 97 11.49 0.43 21.04
N ARG A 98 10.63 0.23 20.02
CA ARG A 98 10.42 1.22 18.96
C ARG A 98 9.25 2.15 19.26
N LEU A 99 9.54 3.43 19.47
CA LEU A 99 8.51 4.46 19.60
C LEU A 99 7.91 4.84 18.24
N PRO A 100 6.59 5.03 18.15
CA PRO A 100 5.94 5.49 16.92
C PRO A 100 6.42 6.89 16.55
N VAL A 101 6.62 7.13 15.25
CA VAL A 101 7.06 8.44 14.72
C VAL A 101 5.91 9.42 14.78
N LYS A 102 6.06 10.50 15.57
CA LYS A 102 5.06 11.57 15.61
C LYS A 102 5.04 12.31 14.27
N THR A 103 3.93 12.26 13.59
CA THR A 103 3.76 12.78 12.23
C THR A 103 2.92 14.04 12.24
N PHE A 104 3.38 15.08 11.54
CA PHE A 104 2.70 16.37 11.43
C PHE A 104 2.59 16.78 9.97
N THR A 105 1.47 17.42 9.63
CA THR A 105 1.24 18.02 8.31
C THR A 105 0.95 19.50 8.45
N TYR A 106 1.76 20.34 7.81
CA TYR A 106 1.61 21.79 7.86
C TYR A 106 1.73 22.40 6.46
N SER A 107 1.25 23.63 6.30
CA SER A 107 1.66 24.46 5.17
C SER A 107 3.13 24.85 5.34
N PHE A 108 3.84 25.04 4.22
CA PHE A 108 5.25 25.45 4.26
C PHE A 108 5.44 26.69 5.14
N ASN A 109 6.31 26.59 6.16
CA ASN A 109 6.62 27.64 7.10
C ASN A 109 8.07 27.51 7.57
N GLU A 110 8.89 28.50 7.27
CA GLU A 110 10.33 28.52 7.63
C GLU A 110 10.56 28.54 9.15
N ASN A 111 9.72 29.24 9.91
CA ASN A 111 9.86 29.28 11.36
C ASN A 111 9.65 27.91 12.00
N LEU A 112 8.66 27.15 11.52
CA LEU A 112 8.41 25.79 11.98
C LEU A 112 9.58 24.86 11.66
N ILE A 113 10.20 25.02 10.48
CA ILE A 113 11.40 24.27 10.07
C ILE A 113 12.54 24.56 11.04
N TYR A 114 12.79 25.83 11.33
CA TYR A 114 13.86 26.24 12.24
C TYR A 114 13.63 25.74 13.67
N GLU A 115 12.40 25.79 14.16
CA GLU A 115 12.04 25.23 15.46
C GLU A 115 12.26 23.71 15.53
N ALA A 116 11.88 22.97 14.48
CA ALA A 116 12.07 21.53 14.41
C ALA A 116 13.57 21.16 14.42
N ILE A 117 14.38 21.86 13.63
CA ILE A 117 15.84 21.69 13.59
C ILE A 117 16.47 22.02 14.94
N GLN A 118 16.11 23.15 15.53
CA GLN A 118 16.64 23.57 16.82
C GLN A 118 16.31 22.57 17.93
N ARG A 119 15.08 22.05 17.95
CA ARG A 119 14.66 21.01 18.89
C ARG A 119 15.52 19.75 18.75
N GLU A 120 15.77 19.30 17.52
CA GLU A 120 16.58 18.10 17.29
C GLU A 120 18.05 18.33 17.68
N ASN A 121 18.60 19.47 17.32
CA ASN A 121 19.96 19.83 17.70
C ASN A 121 20.17 19.88 19.24
N LEU A 122 19.23 20.47 19.99
CA LEU A 122 19.26 20.49 21.46
C LEU A 122 19.23 19.10 22.09
N ARG A 123 18.69 18.10 21.38
CA ARG A 123 18.66 16.70 21.79
C ARG A 123 19.90 15.92 21.34
N GLY A 124 20.80 16.54 20.58
CA GLY A 124 21.98 15.92 19.99
C GLY A 124 21.63 14.91 18.90
N GLY A 125 20.49 15.07 18.24
CA GLY A 125 20.08 14.25 17.11
C GLY A 125 20.36 14.94 15.77
N GLN A 126 20.12 14.20 14.68
CA GLN A 126 20.36 14.65 13.31
C GLN A 126 19.05 14.83 12.54
N VAL A 127 19.09 15.65 11.49
CA VAL A 127 17.91 16.00 10.70
C VAL A 127 18.08 15.59 9.25
N TYR A 128 17.11 14.88 8.72
CA TYR A 128 16.87 14.75 7.28
C TYR A 128 15.98 15.89 6.80
N TYR A 129 16.47 16.66 5.85
CA TYR A 129 15.71 17.71 5.18
C TYR A 129 15.55 17.36 3.70
N LEU A 130 14.36 16.92 3.31
CA LEU A 130 14.07 16.47 1.96
C LEU A 130 13.49 17.61 1.12
N CYS A 131 14.21 17.98 0.06
CA CYS A 131 13.82 18.91 -0.97
C CYS A 131 13.99 18.24 -2.34
N ASN A 132 12.88 17.95 -3.03
CA ASN A 132 12.95 17.21 -4.28
C ASN A 132 13.25 18.09 -5.50
N ASP A 133 13.19 19.41 -5.35
CA ASP A 133 13.58 20.37 -6.38
C ASP A 133 15.09 20.65 -6.30
N LEU A 134 15.83 20.05 -7.24
CA LEU A 134 17.28 20.21 -7.31
C LEU A 134 17.72 21.66 -7.52
N SER A 135 16.89 22.51 -8.13
CA SER A 135 17.20 23.93 -8.32
C SER A 135 17.16 24.72 -7.02
N LEU A 136 16.42 24.23 -6.03
CA LEU A 136 16.25 24.88 -4.73
C LEU A 136 17.11 24.26 -3.61
N ILE A 137 17.67 23.07 -3.83
CA ILE A 137 18.33 22.30 -2.77
C ILE A 137 19.55 23.08 -2.17
N GLU A 138 20.33 23.72 -3.01
CA GLU A 138 21.48 24.52 -2.58
C GLU A 138 21.04 25.83 -1.91
N ASP A 139 20.01 26.50 -2.41
CA ASP A 139 19.42 27.68 -1.77
C ASP A 139 18.92 27.32 -0.36
N ARG A 140 18.31 26.15 -0.18
CA ARG A 140 17.89 25.66 1.14
C ARG A 140 19.08 25.46 2.08
N ARG A 141 20.14 24.83 1.59
CA ARG A 141 21.38 24.64 2.37
C ARG A 141 21.94 25.98 2.85
N LEU A 142 22.04 26.95 1.94
CA LEU A 142 22.57 28.28 2.26
C LEU A 142 21.73 29.00 3.31
N ARG A 143 20.40 29.03 3.18
CA ARG A 143 19.49 29.64 4.17
C ARG A 143 19.57 28.97 5.53
N LEU A 144 19.67 27.65 5.55
CA LEU A 144 19.86 26.90 6.79
C LEU A 144 21.23 27.24 7.43
N GLN A 145 22.29 27.34 6.61
CA GLN A 145 23.62 27.69 7.08
C GLN A 145 23.71 29.13 7.65
N GLU A 146 23.01 30.08 7.03
CA GLU A 146 22.88 31.46 7.55
C GLU A 146 22.18 31.49 8.91
N LYS A 147 21.17 30.61 9.11
CA LYS A 147 20.42 30.55 10.37
C LYS A 147 21.15 29.76 11.46
N PHE A 148 21.88 28.72 11.08
CA PHE A 148 22.54 27.78 11.98
C PHE A 148 24.05 27.71 11.67
N ASN A 149 24.78 28.77 12.03
CA ASN A 149 26.22 28.91 11.73
C ASN A 149 27.11 27.84 12.40
N ASN A 150 26.61 27.21 13.45
CA ASN A 150 27.33 26.22 14.25
C ASN A 150 27.02 24.77 13.85
N LEU A 151 26.09 24.54 12.90
CA LEU A 151 25.72 23.21 12.44
C LEU A 151 26.42 22.88 11.12
N ILE A 152 26.81 21.63 10.96
CA ILE A 152 27.37 21.09 9.71
C ILE A 152 26.24 20.61 8.82
N ILE A 153 26.09 21.26 7.66
CA ILE A 153 24.99 21.02 6.72
C ILE A 153 25.56 20.61 5.37
N GLU A 154 25.20 19.41 4.94
CA GLU A 154 25.63 18.87 3.65
C GLU A 154 24.45 18.56 2.73
N VAL A 155 24.75 18.50 1.43
CA VAL A 155 23.76 18.22 0.37
C VAL A 155 24.05 16.89 -0.31
N VAL A 156 22.98 16.09 -0.50
CA VAL A 156 23.07 14.84 -1.28
C VAL A 156 21.91 14.75 -2.27
N HIS A 157 22.23 14.53 -3.55
CA HIS A 157 21.25 14.31 -4.62
C HIS A 157 21.80 13.38 -5.72
N GLY A 158 20.90 12.84 -6.56
CA GLY A 158 21.21 11.82 -7.56
C GLY A 158 22.18 12.21 -8.67
N GLN A 159 22.51 13.48 -8.83
CA GLN A 159 23.47 13.96 -9.81
C GLN A 159 24.92 13.97 -9.29
N LEU A 160 25.12 13.77 -7.99
CA LEU A 160 26.45 13.63 -7.42
C LEU A 160 27.09 12.30 -7.79
N LYS A 161 28.42 12.26 -7.82
CA LYS A 161 29.16 11.02 -8.03
C LYS A 161 28.89 10.03 -6.89
N ALA A 162 28.78 8.75 -7.20
CA ALA A 162 28.49 7.70 -6.21
C ALA A 162 29.44 7.71 -5.01
N ASN A 163 30.75 7.91 -5.24
CA ASN A 163 31.74 7.96 -4.17
C ASN A 163 31.54 9.17 -3.24
N THR A 164 31.12 10.32 -3.77
CA THR A 164 30.80 11.53 -2.97
C THR A 164 29.56 11.28 -2.11
N ILE A 165 28.54 10.64 -2.68
CA ILE A 165 27.33 10.27 -1.92
C ILE A 165 27.70 9.32 -0.77
N GLU A 166 28.51 8.31 -1.05
CA GLU A 166 28.96 7.32 -0.06
C GLU A 166 29.74 8.00 1.08
N GLU A 167 30.67 8.91 0.75
CA GLU A 167 31.43 9.67 1.74
C GLU A 167 30.55 10.55 2.65
N ILE A 168 29.63 11.32 2.07
CA ILE A 168 28.71 12.19 2.83
C ILE A 168 27.80 11.34 3.71
N MET A 169 27.25 10.23 3.18
CA MET A 169 26.40 9.34 3.95
C MET A 169 27.14 8.67 5.11
N LEU A 170 28.42 8.34 4.92
CA LEU A 170 29.26 7.81 6.00
C LEU A 170 29.44 8.87 7.11
N LYS A 171 29.81 10.09 6.75
CA LYS A 171 29.93 11.23 7.71
C LYS A 171 28.61 11.53 8.43
N PHE A 172 27.49 11.42 7.73
CA PHE A 172 26.17 11.60 8.36
C PHE A 172 25.88 10.44 9.34
N ASN A 173 26.21 9.22 8.99
CA ASN A 173 26.03 8.07 9.88
C ASN A 173 26.93 8.10 11.12
N THR A 174 28.17 8.66 11.00
CA THR A 174 29.08 8.85 12.14
C THR A 174 28.76 10.05 13.01
N GLY A 175 27.76 10.87 12.63
CA GLY A 175 27.35 12.04 13.39
C GLY A 175 28.20 13.30 13.13
N GLU A 176 29.02 13.30 12.10
CA GLU A 176 29.83 14.46 11.70
C GLU A 176 29.01 15.53 10.97
N ILE A 177 27.82 15.19 10.48
CA ILE A 177 26.90 16.09 9.79
C ILE A 177 25.60 16.17 10.61
N ASP A 178 25.14 17.37 10.93
CA ASP A 178 23.94 17.61 11.74
C ASP A 178 22.66 17.60 10.88
N ILE A 179 22.73 18.19 9.69
CA ILE A 179 21.59 18.30 8.77
C ILE A 179 21.99 17.79 7.40
N LEU A 180 21.26 16.83 6.90
CA LEU A 180 21.40 16.34 5.53
C LEU A 180 20.26 16.86 4.67
N VAL A 181 20.56 17.83 3.78
CA VAL A 181 19.63 18.32 2.76
C VAL A 181 19.71 17.40 1.55
N CYS A 182 18.60 16.75 1.17
CA CYS A 182 18.66 15.67 0.19
C CYS A 182 17.43 15.60 -0.70
N SER A 183 17.58 14.99 -1.87
CA SER A 183 16.49 14.55 -2.70
C SER A 183 15.98 13.15 -2.24
N THR A 184 15.07 12.52 -3.00
CA THR A 184 14.51 11.18 -2.72
C THR A 184 15.53 10.03 -2.61
N ILE A 185 16.83 10.33 -2.74
CA ILE A 185 17.92 9.34 -2.59
C ILE A 185 17.90 8.60 -1.24
N ILE A 186 17.29 9.21 -0.20
CA ILE A 186 17.13 8.59 1.13
C ILE A 186 16.26 7.33 1.09
N GLU A 187 15.48 7.12 0.05
CA GLU A 187 14.72 5.89 -0.13
C GLU A 187 15.62 4.63 -0.21
N SER A 188 16.94 4.80 -0.35
CA SER A 188 17.91 3.73 -0.60
C SER A 188 18.37 2.93 0.63
N GLY A 189 17.55 2.78 1.67
CA GLY A 189 17.77 1.74 2.70
C GLY A 189 18.92 1.96 3.70
N ILE A 190 19.59 3.12 3.69
CA ILE A 190 20.66 3.42 4.65
C ILE A 190 20.03 3.69 6.02
N ASP A 191 20.56 3.01 7.02
CA ASP A 191 20.12 3.15 8.42
C ASP A 191 21.00 4.17 9.14
N VAL A 192 20.38 5.27 9.62
CA VAL A 192 21.04 6.28 10.45
C VAL A 192 20.27 6.41 11.75
N SER A 193 20.78 5.74 12.77
CA SER A 193 20.07 5.57 14.06
C SER A 193 19.87 6.90 14.79
N ASN A 194 20.73 7.93 14.58
CA ASN A 194 20.64 9.23 15.23
C ASN A 194 19.80 10.26 14.47
N ALA A 195 19.33 9.94 13.27
CA ALA A 195 18.43 10.82 12.51
C ALA A 195 16.98 10.62 13.00
N ASN A 196 16.54 11.48 13.92
CA ASN A 196 15.24 11.39 14.57
C ASN A 196 14.25 12.47 14.13
N THR A 197 14.64 13.40 13.27
CA THR A 197 13.72 14.39 12.66
C THR A 197 13.82 14.33 11.15
N LEU A 198 12.65 14.20 10.50
CA LEU A 198 12.48 14.26 9.05
C LEU A 198 11.61 15.47 8.71
N ILE A 199 12.06 16.29 7.78
CA ILE A 199 11.31 17.40 7.20
C ILE A 199 11.20 17.16 5.70
N VAL A 200 9.99 17.18 5.14
CA VAL A 200 9.72 16.95 3.72
C VAL A 200 9.02 18.16 3.14
N GLU A 201 9.67 18.88 2.22
CA GLU A 201 9.02 19.93 1.44
C GLU A 201 8.16 19.34 0.33
N ASP A 202 7.12 20.09 -0.05
CA ASP A 202 6.20 19.72 -1.13
C ASP A 202 5.67 18.27 -1.02
N ALA A 203 5.34 17.88 0.19
CA ALA A 203 4.93 16.51 0.52
C ALA A 203 3.67 16.06 -0.25
N ASP A 204 2.84 17.00 -0.70
CA ASP A 204 1.67 16.74 -1.57
C ASP A 204 2.04 16.20 -2.96
N LYS A 205 3.28 16.37 -3.41
CA LYS A 205 3.78 15.81 -4.68
C LYS A 205 4.16 14.33 -4.58
N PHE A 206 4.24 13.78 -3.37
CA PHE A 206 4.61 12.38 -3.14
C PHE A 206 3.38 11.48 -3.06
N GLY A 207 3.55 10.22 -3.48
CA GLY A 207 2.58 9.16 -3.22
C GLY A 207 2.53 8.77 -1.75
N LEU A 208 1.39 8.22 -1.31
CA LEU A 208 1.19 7.81 0.08
C LEU A 208 2.23 6.77 0.54
N SER A 209 2.53 5.79 -0.31
CA SER A 209 3.56 4.77 -0.06
C SER A 209 4.96 5.38 0.11
N GLN A 210 5.30 6.40 -0.70
CA GLN A 210 6.59 7.10 -0.58
C GLN A 210 6.68 7.88 0.73
N LEU A 211 5.62 8.61 1.11
CA LEU A 211 5.58 9.34 2.38
C LEU A 211 5.73 8.38 3.57
N HIS A 212 5.11 7.20 3.50
CA HIS A 212 5.25 6.16 4.52
C HIS A 212 6.69 5.61 4.59
N GLN A 213 7.31 5.32 3.45
CA GLN A 213 8.71 4.88 3.38
C GLN A 213 9.67 5.95 3.94
N LEU A 214 9.46 7.23 3.58
CA LEU A 214 10.23 8.35 4.10
C LEU A 214 10.07 8.47 5.62
N ARG A 215 8.83 8.38 6.14
CA ARG A 215 8.57 8.37 7.59
C ARG A 215 9.36 7.26 8.30
N GLY A 216 9.45 6.09 7.70
CA GLY A 216 10.19 4.94 8.23
C GLY A 216 11.72 5.12 8.24
N ARG A 217 12.25 6.20 7.68
CA ARG A 217 13.70 6.50 7.71
C ARG A 217 14.17 7.09 9.04
N VAL A 218 13.25 7.59 9.85
CA VAL A 218 13.50 8.10 11.19
C VAL A 218 12.84 7.21 12.24
N GLY A 219 13.25 7.33 13.51
CA GLY A 219 12.68 6.57 14.62
C GLY A 219 13.16 5.12 14.65
N ARG A 220 14.45 4.91 14.46
CA ARG A 220 15.11 3.59 14.54
C ARG A 220 15.86 3.38 15.87
N ALA A 221 15.97 4.43 16.68
CA ALA A 221 16.50 4.38 18.02
C ALA A 221 15.36 4.45 19.07
N GLU A 222 15.67 4.24 20.34
CA GLU A 222 14.75 4.34 21.48
C GLU A 222 14.26 5.79 21.73
N ARG A 223 14.64 6.74 20.88
CA ARG A 223 14.27 8.15 20.98
C ARG A 223 13.04 8.48 20.16
N GLN A 224 12.17 9.33 20.71
CA GLN A 224 11.01 9.84 19.97
C GLN A 224 11.43 10.55 18.69
N ALA A 225 10.97 10.06 17.54
CA ALA A 225 11.18 10.67 16.24
C ALA A 225 9.99 11.51 15.78
N TYR A 226 10.28 12.45 14.89
CA TYR A 226 9.33 13.42 14.35
C TYR A 226 9.41 13.49 12.83
N ALA A 227 8.26 13.48 12.16
CA ALA A 227 8.17 13.68 10.72
C ALA A 227 7.25 14.86 10.40
N TYR A 228 7.79 15.86 9.72
CA TYR A 228 7.08 17.06 9.30
C TYR A 228 6.89 17.03 7.79
N PHE A 229 5.63 16.88 7.33
CA PHE A 229 5.26 16.93 5.94
C PHE A 229 4.69 18.29 5.59
N LEU A 230 5.42 19.06 4.80
CA LEU A 230 5.08 20.43 4.45
C LEU A 230 4.41 20.47 3.08
N ARG A 231 3.22 21.06 3.01
CA ARG A 231 2.45 21.22 1.79
C ARG A 231 3.04 22.31 0.91
N SER A 232 2.97 22.15 -0.39
CA SER A 232 3.33 23.18 -1.37
C SER A 232 2.56 24.48 -1.13
N ARG A 233 3.17 25.63 -1.48
CA ARG A 233 2.49 26.93 -1.45
C ARG A 233 1.32 26.99 -2.45
N ASN A 234 1.42 26.28 -3.59
CA ASN A 234 0.42 26.21 -4.67
C ASN A 234 -0.03 24.76 -4.87
N ILE A 235 -1.09 24.33 -4.21
CA ILE A 235 -1.62 22.96 -4.33
C ILE A 235 -2.58 22.89 -5.52
N ILE A 236 -2.24 22.09 -6.53
CA ILE A 236 -3.05 21.88 -7.74
C ILE A 236 -4.24 20.96 -7.47
N ASN A 237 -4.11 19.96 -6.56
CA ASN A 237 -5.13 18.94 -6.25
C ASN A 237 -5.35 18.78 -4.74
N LYS A 238 -5.92 19.80 -4.10
CA LYS A 238 -6.07 19.89 -2.65
C LYS A 238 -6.80 18.68 -2.04
N LYS A 239 -7.89 18.23 -2.67
CA LYS A 239 -8.76 17.17 -2.14
C LYS A 239 -8.06 15.80 -2.05
N ASN A 240 -7.26 15.42 -3.03
CA ASN A 240 -6.50 14.17 -3.01
C ASN A 240 -5.27 14.23 -2.10
N ALA A 241 -4.65 15.40 -1.97
CA ALA A 241 -3.56 15.62 -1.03
C ALA A 241 -4.05 15.50 0.42
N ASP A 242 -5.20 16.11 0.76
CA ASP A 242 -5.80 16.02 2.08
C ASP A 242 -6.11 14.56 2.47
N LYS A 243 -6.75 13.80 1.59
CA LYS A 243 -7.02 12.36 1.83
C LYS A 243 -5.74 11.55 2.11
N ARG A 244 -4.64 11.83 1.38
CA ARG A 244 -3.34 11.16 1.60
C ARG A 244 -2.74 11.52 2.96
N PHE A 245 -2.79 12.80 3.35
CA PHE A 245 -2.29 13.22 4.64
C PHE A 245 -3.13 12.67 5.79
N ASP A 246 -4.46 12.66 5.68
CA ASP A 246 -5.35 12.07 6.69
C ASP A 246 -5.07 10.57 6.85
N ALA A 247 -4.87 9.86 5.73
CA ALA A 247 -4.49 8.46 5.75
C ALA A 247 -3.12 8.25 6.43
N LEU A 248 -2.13 9.10 6.14
CA LEU A 248 -0.80 9.02 6.75
C LEU A 248 -0.82 9.31 8.26
N MET A 249 -1.65 10.29 8.69
CA MET A 249 -1.83 10.66 10.10
C MET A 249 -2.55 9.58 10.90
N SER A 250 -3.55 8.92 10.29
CA SER A 250 -4.29 7.82 10.94
C SER A 250 -3.49 6.52 11.04
N ALA A 251 -2.35 6.44 10.39
CA ALA A 251 -1.51 5.26 10.28
C ALA A 251 -0.40 5.25 11.35
N ASP A 252 -0.77 5.19 12.63
CA ASP A 252 0.17 5.24 13.76
C ASP A 252 0.87 3.90 14.06
N SER A 253 0.39 2.77 13.50
CA SER A 253 0.97 1.45 13.72
C SER A 253 1.95 1.03 12.63
N LEU A 254 2.89 0.14 12.95
CA LEU A 254 3.81 -0.46 11.97
C LEU A 254 3.08 -1.28 10.90
N SER A 255 1.90 -1.82 11.23
CA SER A 255 1.00 -2.52 10.30
C SER A 255 0.33 -1.59 9.27
N ALA A 256 0.46 -0.27 9.46
CA ALA A 256 -0.16 0.73 8.59
C ALA A 256 0.31 0.69 7.14
N GLY A 257 1.52 0.16 6.84
CA GLY A 257 2.03 0.08 5.47
C GLY A 257 1.08 -0.66 4.52
N PHE A 258 0.47 -1.73 4.98
CA PHE A 258 -0.52 -2.49 4.21
C PHE A 258 -1.83 -1.72 4.02
N LEU A 259 -2.38 -1.14 5.10
CA LEU A 259 -3.58 -0.29 5.03
C LEU A 259 -3.37 0.95 4.17
N LEU A 260 -2.18 1.54 4.23
CA LEU A 260 -1.80 2.67 3.39
C LEU A 260 -1.71 2.28 1.91
N ALA A 261 -1.22 1.07 1.60
CA ALA A 261 -1.21 0.57 0.23
C ALA A 261 -2.63 0.38 -0.32
N LEU A 262 -3.56 -0.13 0.50
CA LEU A 262 -4.99 -0.22 0.13
C LEU A 262 -5.61 1.17 -0.06
N LYS A 263 -5.37 2.11 0.86
CA LYS A 263 -5.89 3.49 0.74
C LYS A 263 -5.25 4.25 -0.44
N ASP A 264 -3.97 4.03 -0.73
CA ASP A 264 -3.33 4.62 -1.92
C ASP A 264 -4.00 4.12 -3.20
N LEU A 265 -4.39 2.84 -3.23
CA LEU A 265 -5.15 2.23 -4.31
C LEU A 265 -6.56 2.86 -4.46
N GLU A 266 -7.26 3.08 -3.36
CA GLU A 266 -8.55 3.77 -3.37
C GLU A 266 -8.45 5.22 -3.83
N ILE A 267 -7.41 5.95 -3.41
CA ILE A 267 -7.22 7.37 -3.74
C ILE A 267 -6.78 7.55 -5.21
N ARG A 268 -5.90 6.67 -5.71
CA ARG A 268 -5.42 6.72 -7.10
C ARG A 268 -6.42 6.18 -8.11
N GLY A 269 -7.37 5.39 -7.65
CA GLY A 269 -8.21 4.56 -8.51
C GLY A 269 -7.47 3.33 -9.05
N ALA A 270 -8.22 2.30 -9.36
CA ALA A 270 -7.67 1.02 -9.83
C ALA A 270 -6.95 1.08 -11.19
N GLY A 271 -7.02 2.21 -11.91
CA GLY A 271 -6.47 2.40 -13.26
C GLY A 271 -4.94 2.30 -13.37
N GLU A 272 -4.18 2.63 -12.32
CA GLU A 272 -2.71 2.54 -12.34
C GLU A 272 -2.16 1.12 -12.21
N ILE A 273 -2.97 0.14 -11.82
CA ILE A 273 -2.51 -1.23 -11.54
C ILE A 273 -2.10 -1.97 -12.82
N LEU A 274 -2.71 -1.66 -13.95
CA LEU A 274 -2.55 -2.43 -15.20
C LEU A 274 -1.72 -1.71 -16.28
N GLY A 275 -1.26 -0.48 -16.03
CA GLY A 275 -0.51 0.32 -17.01
C GLY A 275 -1.39 1.31 -17.78
N SER A 276 -0.77 2.32 -18.34
CA SER A 276 -1.38 3.53 -18.94
C SER A 276 -2.40 3.29 -20.07
N ASN A 277 -2.46 2.10 -20.64
CA ASN A 277 -3.38 1.78 -21.75
C ASN A 277 -4.69 1.10 -21.31
N GLN A 278 -4.89 0.80 -20.00
CA GLN A 278 -6.07 0.06 -19.51
C GLN A 278 -6.79 0.78 -18.36
N SER A 279 -6.44 2.02 -18.05
CA SER A 279 -6.99 2.79 -16.93
C SER A 279 -8.52 3.02 -17.00
N GLY A 280 -9.09 3.10 -18.18
CA GLY A 280 -10.54 3.34 -18.36
C GLY A 280 -11.44 2.16 -18.03
N VAL A 281 -10.93 0.92 -18.06
CA VAL A 281 -11.73 -0.29 -17.80
C VAL A 281 -11.81 -0.58 -16.29
N PHE A 282 -10.81 -0.18 -15.52
CA PHE A 282 -10.72 -0.48 -14.08
C PHE A 282 -11.54 0.45 -13.18
N GLU A 283 -11.79 1.70 -13.58
CA GLU A 283 -12.71 2.59 -12.86
C GLU A 283 -14.16 2.04 -12.87
N SER A 284 -14.49 1.21 -13.86
CA SER A 284 -15.80 0.59 -13.99
C SER A 284 -15.91 -0.79 -13.34
N ILE A 285 -14.81 -1.51 -13.18
CA ILE A 285 -14.82 -2.93 -12.78
C ILE A 285 -14.68 -3.14 -11.27
N GLY A 286 -13.91 -2.29 -10.57
CA GLY A 286 -13.63 -2.43 -9.13
C GLY A 286 -12.67 -3.60 -8.78
N LEU A 287 -12.09 -3.53 -7.58
CA LEU A 287 -11.10 -4.50 -7.09
C LEU A 287 -11.69 -5.91 -6.94
N GLU A 288 -12.93 -6.01 -6.53
CA GLU A 288 -13.61 -7.27 -6.25
C GLU A 288 -13.82 -8.11 -7.50
N LEU A 289 -14.33 -7.52 -8.60
CA LEU A 289 -14.52 -8.22 -9.86
C LEU A 289 -13.18 -8.68 -10.46
N TYR A 290 -12.16 -7.82 -10.39
CA TYR A 290 -10.81 -8.19 -10.84
C TYR A 290 -10.25 -9.39 -10.08
N THR A 291 -10.41 -9.42 -8.75
CA THR A 291 -9.95 -10.54 -7.90
C THR A 291 -10.65 -11.84 -8.27
N ARG A 292 -11.97 -11.79 -8.49
CA ARG A 292 -12.75 -12.96 -8.95
C ARG A 292 -12.35 -13.42 -10.36
N MET A 293 -12.12 -12.48 -11.28
CA MET A 293 -11.67 -12.83 -12.64
C MET A 293 -10.33 -13.56 -12.61
N ILE A 294 -9.38 -13.09 -11.81
CA ILE A 294 -8.08 -13.76 -11.66
C ILE A 294 -8.25 -15.13 -11.00
N LYS A 295 -9.09 -15.25 -9.97
CA LYS A 295 -9.34 -16.54 -9.34
C LYS A 295 -9.92 -17.54 -10.31
N LYS A 296 -10.98 -17.17 -11.05
CA LYS A 296 -11.57 -18.02 -12.11
C LYS A 296 -10.55 -18.38 -13.19
N ALA A 297 -9.73 -17.42 -13.64
CA ALA A 297 -8.67 -17.70 -14.61
C ALA A 297 -7.60 -18.66 -14.05
N SER A 298 -7.26 -18.55 -12.76
CA SER A 298 -6.34 -19.46 -12.09
C SER A 298 -6.90 -20.88 -11.95
N GLU A 299 -8.15 -21.01 -11.56
CA GLU A 299 -8.88 -22.29 -11.48
C GLU A 299 -8.98 -22.95 -12.86
N PHE A 300 -9.24 -22.14 -13.89
CA PHE A 300 -9.21 -22.60 -15.28
C PHE A 300 -7.85 -23.19 -15.69
N ILE A 301 -6.75 -22.46 -15.39
CA ILE A 301 -5.41 -22.93 -15.72
C ILE A 301 -5.08 -24.23 -14.96
N LYS A 302 -5.58 -24.40 -13.73
CA LYS A 302 -5.35 -25.59 -12.90
C LYS A 302 -6.21 -26.78 -13.31
N ASN A 303 -7.46 -26.56 -13.67
CA ASN A 303 -8.48 -27.62 -13.84
C ASN A 303 -8.87 -27.89 -15.30
N GLY A 304 -8.54 -27.00 -16.24
CA GLY A 304 -8.80 -27.18 -17.69
C GLY A 304 -10.24 -27.00 -18.14
N ASP A 305 -11.16 -26.59 -17.25
CA ASP A 305 -12.57 -26.38 -17.57
C ASP A 305 -12.88 -24.93 -17.99
N LEU A 306 -13.42 -24.79 -19.21
CA LEU A 306 -13.82 -23.50 -19.80
C LEU A 306 -15.32 -23.27 -19.57
N ASP A 307 -15.69 -22.59 -18.50
CA ASP A 307 -16.97 -21.87 -18.47
C ASP A 307 -16.72 -20.35 -18.39
N PHE A 308 -16.41 -19.78 -19.56
CA PHE A 308 -16.18 -18.33 -19.73
C PHE A 308 -17.50 -17.54 -19.84
N GLN A 309 -18.65 -18.20 -19.82
CA GLN A 309 -19.95 -17.57 -20.07
C GLN A 309 -20.52 -16.77 -18.88
N SER A 310 -19.89 -16.81 -17.71
CA SER A 310 -20.38 -16.09 -16.52
C SER A 310 -19.42 -15.00 -15.99
N LEU A 311 -18.73 -14.29 -16.86
CA LEU A 311 -18.09 -12.99 -16.54
C LEU A 311 -19.12 -11.86 -16.65
N ASP A 312 -20.31 -12.08 -16.10
CA ASP A 312 -21.27 -11.00 -15.93
C ASP A 312 -20.69 -9.95 -14.97
N GLU A 313 -20.88 -8.69 -15.30
CA GLU A 313 -20.45 -7.54 -14.52
C GLU A 313 -20.96 -7.71 -13.09
N LEU A 314 -20.07 -7.66 -12.09
CA LEU A 314 -20.50 -7.70 -10.69
C LEU A 314 -21.42 -6.53 -10.39
N PRO A 315 -22.48 -6.75 -9.60
CA PRO A 315 -23.38 -5.69 -9.23
C PRO A 315 -22.66 -4.63 -8.36
N GLU A 316 -22.78 -3.37 -8.74
CA GLU A 316 -22.33 -2.25 -7.94
C GLU A 316 -23.33 -1.96 -6.81
N ILE A 317 -22.94 -2.15 -5.54
CA ILE A 317 -23.81 -1.93 -4.39
C ILE A 317 -23.27 -0.82 -3.51
N ASN A 318 -24.02 0.25 -3.40
CA ASN A 318 -23.70 1.38 -2.56
C ASN A 318 -24.79 1.60 -1.49
N LEU A 319 -24.46 1.29 -0.23
CA LEU A 319 -25.38 1.46 0.90
C LEU A 319 -25.34 2.87 1.51
N ASN A 320 -24.44 3.76 1.06
CA ASN A 320 -24.17 5.07 1.67
C ASN A 320 -23.88 4.99 3.18
N LYS A 321 -23.28 3.90 3.62
CA LYS A 321 -22.88 3.60 4.99
C LYS A 321 -21.46 3.01 5.03
N ASN A 322 -20.84 3.06 6.18
CA ASN A 322 -19.54 2.44 6.40
C ASN A 322 -19.68 0.91 6.43
N CYS A 323 -18.99 0.20 5.52
CA CYS A 323 -19.05 -1.24 5.34
C CYS A 323 -17.61 -1.81 5.40
N PHE A 324 -17.11 -2.10 6.61
CA PHE A 324 -15.76 -2.63 6.81
C PHE A 324 -15.63 -3.40 8.13
N ILE A 325 -14.55 -4.15 8.30
CA ILE A 325 -14.19 -4.82 9.55
C ILE A 325 -13.35 -3.86 10.40
N PRO A 326 -13.88 -3.31 11.51
CA PRO A 326 -13.15 -2.36 12.36
C PRO A 326 -11.89 -2.98 13.00
N GLU A 327 -10.85 -2.18 13.13
CA GLU A 327 -9.57 -2.62 13.72
C GLU A 327 -9.69 -2.95 15.21
N ASN A 328 -10.52 -2.22 15.94
CA ASN A 328 -10.83 -2.49 17.35
C ASN A 328 -11.58 -3.81 17.56
N TYR A 329 -12.33 -4.29 16.56
CA TYR A 329 -13.02 -5.59 16.59
C TYR A 329 -12.08 -6.73 16.23
N LEU A 330 -11.24 -6.55 15.20
CA LEU A 330 -10.29 -7.55 14.71
C LEU A 330 -8.92 -6.91 14.51
N PRO A 331 -8.09 -6.82 15.58
CA PRO A 331 -6.79 -6.15 15.52
C PRO A 331 -5.80 -6.85 14.59
N ASP A 332 -5.83 -8.18 14.53
CA ASP A 332 -4.92 -8.95 13.66
C ASP A 332 -5.29 -8.75 12.18
N ILE A 333 -4.35 -8.11 11.47
CA ILE A 333 -4.54 -7.75 10.07
C ILE A 333 -4.63 -8.96 9.14
N ASN A 334 -3.91 -10.06 9.46
CA ASN A 334 -3.94 -11.28 8.64
C ASN A 334 -5.30 -11.95 8.76
N VAL A 335 -5.82 -12.04 9.99
CA VAL A 335 -7.14 -12.61 10.25
C VAL A 335 -8.23 -11.71 9.65
N ARG A 336 -8.08 -10.39 9.73
CA ARG A 336 -9.01 -9.44 9.13
C ARG A 336 -9.08 -9.59 7.61
N LEU A 337 -7.94 -9.75 6.93
CA LEU A 337 -7.88 -10.02 5.50
C LEU A 337 -8.51 -11.35 5.12
N LEU A 338 -8.22 -12.40 5.89
CA LEU A 338 -8.83 -13.70 5.69
C LEU A 338 -10.37 -13.61 5.78
N MET A 339 -10.89 -12.83 6.73
CA MET A 339 -12.33 -12.63 6.87
C MET A 339 -12.92 -11.80 5.72
N TYR A 340 -12.23 -10.74 5.26
CA TYR A 340 -12.63 -10.02 4.05
C TYR A 340 -12.73 -10.97 2.84
N ASN A 341 -11.71 -11.80 2.65
CA ASN A 341 -11.68 -12.76 1.55
C ASN A 341 -12.82 -13.79 1.66
N LYS A 342 -13.05 -14.37 2.84
CA LYS A 342 -14.14 -15.30 3.08
C LYS A 342 -15.51 -14.68 2.74
N VAL A 343 -15.79 -13.46 3.19
CA VAL A 343 -17.05 -12.76 2.92
C VAL A 343 -17.20 -12.44 1.43
N SER A 344 -16.13 -11.99 0.78
CA SER A 344 -16.14 -11.66 -0.66
C SER A 344 -16.35 -12.87 -1.54
N LEU A 345 -15.93 -14.07 -1.10
CA LEU A 345 -16.05 -15.32 -1.84
C LEU A 345 -17.31 -16.12 -1.49
N ALA A 346 -18.11 -15.65 -0.54
CA ALA A 346 -19.37 -16.30 -0.19
C ALA A 346 -20.36 -16.28 -1.38
N GLU A 347 -20.85 -17.45 -1.77
CA GLU A 347 -21.75 -17.63 -2.91
C GLU A 347 -23.22 -17.78 -2.45
N SER A 348 -23.45 -17.99 -1.15
CA SER A 348 -24.80 -18.14 -0.60
C SER A 348 -25.01 -17.38 0.70
N SER A 349 -26.26 -17.06 1.02
CA SER A 349 -26.64 -16.49 2.32
C SER A 349 -26.32 -17.43 3.50
N ILE A 350 -26.22 -18.73 3.23
CA ILE A 350 -25.83 -19.72 4.25
C ILE A 350 -24.35 -19.58 4.57
N ASP A 351 -23.50 -19.38 3.57
CA ASP A 351 -22.06 -19.16 3.77
C ASP A 351 -21.82 -17.89 4.58
N LEU A 352 -22.52 -16.79 4.26
CA LEU A 352 -22.44 -15.56 5.03
C LEU A 352 -22.84 -15.75 6.50
N LYS A 353 -23.92 -16.52 6.77
CA LYS A 353 -24.35 -16.83 8.14
C LYS A 353 -23.31 -17.66 8.88
N ASN A 354 -22.70 -18.64 8.23
CA ASN A 354 -21.64 -19.45 8.82
C ASN A 354 -20.41 -18.58 9.19
N ILE A 355 -20.03 -17.66 8.31
CA ILE A 355 -18.94 -16.71 8.57
C ILE A 355 -19.30 -15.76 9.72
N GLN A 356 -20.53 -15.25 9.79
CA GLN A 356 -21.02 -14.44 10.91
C GLN A 356 -20.93 -15.20 12.23
N ILE A 357 -21.37 -16.46 12.27
CA ILE A 357 -21.30 -17.33 13.45
C ILE A 357 -19.83 -17.56 13.85
N GLU A 358 -18.95 -17.85 12.89
CA GLU A 358 -17.51 -17.98 13.15
C GLU A 358 -16.95 -16.70 13.78
N MET A 359 -17.28 -15.53 13.22
CA MET A 359 -16.78 -14.25 13.73
C MET A 359 -17.30 -13.94 15.12
N ILE A 360 -18.60 -14.17 15.38
CA ILE A 360 -19.18 -13.94 16.70
C ILE A 360 -18.54 -14.87 17.75
N ASN A 361 -18.35 -16.14 17.44
CA ASN A 361 -17.76 -17.12 18.35
C ASN A 361 -16.30 -16.82 18.69
N ARG A 362 -15.54 -16.25 17.75
CA ARG A 362 -14.11 -15.99 17.92
C ARG A 362 -13.79 -14.60 18.46
N PHE A 363 -14.57 -13.61 18.09
CA PHE A 363 -14.22 -12.20 18.30
C PHE A 363 -15.32 -11.39 19.02
N GLY A 364 -16.48 -11.99 19.29
CA GLY A 364 -17.58 -11.34 19.98
C GLY A 364 -18.64 -10.73 19.05
N LEU A 365 -19.52 -9.89 19.61
CA LEU A 365 -20.63 -9.29 18.87
C LEU A 365 -20.17 -8.39 17.73
N LEU A 366 -20.86 -8.48 16.58
CA LEU A 366 -20.53 -7.73 15.39
C LEU A 366 -20.80 -6.23 15.61
N PRO A 367 -19.83 -5.33 15.36
CA PRO A 367 -20.05 -3.89 15.33
C PRO A 367 -20.93 -3.47 14.14
N GLU A 368 -21.45 -2.27 14.16
CA GLU A 368 -22.41 -1.79 13.16
C GLU A 368 -21.82 -1.77 11.74
N GLU A 369 -20.59 -1.31 11.58
CA GLU A 369 -19.89 -1.26 10.30
C GLU A 369 -19.73 -2.66 9.68
N LEU A 370 -19.48 -3.66 10.52
CA LEU A 370 -19.35 -5.05 10.09
C LEU A 370 -20.71 -5.68 9.75
N LYS A 371 -21.76 -5.34 10.47
CA LYS A 371 -23.14 -5.74 10.08
C LYS A 371 -23.50 -5.17 8.72
N ASN A 372 -23.21 -3.88 8.49
CA ASN A 372 -23.44 -3.24 7.19
C ASN A 372 -22.66 -3.94 6.07
N PHE A 373 -21.42 -4.38 6.35
CA PHE A 373 -20.61 -5.13 5.38
C PHE A 373 -21.24 -6.48 5.02
N PHE A 374 -21.78 -7.21 6.00
CA PHE A 374 -22.52 -8.45 5.72
C PHE A 374 -23.81 -8.21 4.95
N LEU A 375 -24.55 -7.15 5.26
CA LEU A 375 -25.75 -6.76 4.53
C LEU A 375 -25.45 -6.36 3.08
N GLN A 376 -24.31 -5.68 2.84
CA GLN A 376 -23.83 -5.40 1.50
C GLN A 376 -23.51 -6.68 0.73
N ALA A 377 -22.84 -7.64 1.38
CA ALA A 377 -22.52 -8.93 0.78
C ALA A 377 -23.79 -9.78 0.48
N GLU A 378 -24.81 -9.73 1.32
CA GLU A 378 -26.09 -10.39 1.09
C GLU A 378 -26.83 -9.82 -0.13
N LEU A 379 -26.89 -8.49 -0.24
CA LEU A 379 -27.46 -7.81 -1.41
C LEU A 379 -26.67 -8.15 -2.70
N ARG A 380 -25.38 -8.30 -2.60
CA ARG A 380 -24.55 -8.70 -3.74
C ARG A 380 -24.96 -10.08 -4.25
N ILE A 381 -25.13 -11.07 -3.36
CA ILE A 381 -25.54 -12.43 -3.75
C ILE A 381 -26.92 -12.40 -4.45
N ILE A 382 -27.86 -11.62 -3.89
CA ILE A 382 -29.19 -11.45 -4.50
C ILE A 382 -29.07 -10.76 -5.86
N ALA A 383 -28.27 -9.71 -5.96
CA ALA A 383 -28.11 -8.98 -7.21
C ALA A 383 -27.45 -9.82 -8.30
N GLU A 384 -26.52 -10.72 -7.94
CA GLU A 384 -25.91 -11.70 -8.86
C GLU A 384 -26.95 -12.72 -9.34
N GLU A 385 -27.77 -13.28 -8.44
CA GLU A 385 -28.83 -14.24 -8.76
C GLU A 385 -29.82 -13.68 -9.78
N TYR A 386 -30.17 -12.40 -9.67
CA TYR A 386 -31.16 -11.72 -10.53
C TYR A 386 -30.55 -10.83 -11.63
N SER A 387 -29.25 -10.95 -11.90
CA SER A 387 -28.53 -10.20 -12.94
C SER A 387 -28.72 -8.68 -12.86
N ILE A 388 -28.70 -8.13 -11.65
CA ILE A 388 -28.82 -6.69 -11.39
C ILE A 388 -27.43 -6.04 -11.53
N LYS A 389 -27.36 -4.90 -12.22
CA LYS A 389 -26.09 -4.18 -12.45
C LYS A 389 -25.72 -3.25 -11.29
N LYS A 390 -26.72 -2.59 -10.71
CA LYS A 390 -26.43 -1.55 -9.71
C LYS A 390 -27.57 -1.40 -8.71
N ILE A 391 -27.22 -1.25 -7.43
CA ILE A 391 -28.13 -0.91 -6.35
C ILE A 391 -27.52 0.27 -5.57
N ASN A 392 -28.19 1.43 -5.58
CA ASN A 392 -27.79 2.61 -4.83
C ASN A 392 -28.84 2.97 -3.78
N PHE A 393 -28.44 3.02 -2.52
CA PHE A 393 -29.24 3.53 -1.44
C PHE A 393 -29.02 5.05 -1.31
N LEU A 394 -30.07 5.82 -1.47
CA LEU A 394 -30.17 7.24 -1.15
C LEU A 394 -31.01 7.38 0.13
N ASP A 395 -31.01 8.53 0.76
CA ASP A 395 -31.67 8.70 2.09
C ASP A 395 -33.13 8.22 2.12
N SER A 396 -33.89 8.46 1.07
CA SER A 396 -35.33 8.11 0.97
C SER A 396 -35.69 7.24 -0.23
N LYS A 397 -34.72 6.83 -1.04
CA LYS A 397 -34.96 6.08 -2.28
C LYS A 397 -33.88 5.04 -2.50
N ILE A 398 -34.24 3.96 -3.21
CA ILE A 398 -33.26 3.03 -3.78
C ILE A 398 -33.45 3.02 -5.28
N ASN A 399 -32.32 3.11 -5.99
CA ASN A 399 -32.26 2.96 -7.43
C ASN A 399 -31.68 1.59 -7.72
N ILE A 400 -32.43 0.76 -8.47
CA ILE A 400 -32.03 -0.57 -8.90
C ILE A 400 -31.95 -0.56 -10.42
N SER A 401 -30.76 -0.80 -10.96
CA SER A 401 -30.52 -0.87 -12.40
C SER A 401 -30.37 -2.31 -12.86
N PHE A 402 -31.31 -2.78 -13.64
CA PHE A 402 -31.24 -4.07 -14.36
C PHE A 402 -30.55 -3.87 -15.72
N LYS A 403 -30.27 -4.98 -16.45
CA LYS A 403 -29.66 -4.89 -17.80
C LYS A 403 -30.47 -4.02 -18.77
N ASN A 404 -31.80 -3.99 -18.65
CA ASN A 404 -32.71 -3.33 -19.59
C ASN A 404 -33.69 -2.35 -18.95
N LYS A 405 -33.61 -2.10 -17.64
CA LYS A 405 -34.63 -1.29 -16.93
C LYS A 405 -34.07 -0.75 -15.63
N ASP A 406 -34.37 0.51 -15.35
CA ASP A 406 -34.11 1.15 -14.07
C ASP A 406 -35.40 1.23 -13.25
N LEU A 407 -35.31 0.96 -11.96
CA LEU A 407 -36.40 1.01 -11.01
C LEU A 407 -36.03 1.89 -9.83
N ASP A 408 -36.91 2.83 -9.51
CA ASP A 408 -36.82 3.65 -8.32
C ASP A 408 -37.91 3.22 -7.33
N THR A 409 -37.50 2.86 -6.11
CA THR A 409 -38.42 2.59 -5.00
C THR A 409 -38.16 3.58 -3.89
N SER A 410 -39.20 4.04 -3.21
CA SER A 410 -39.14 4.95 -2.04
C SER A 410 -39.43 4.19 -0.76
N PHE A 411 -38.72 4.58 0.33
CA PHE A 411 -38.92 4.05 1.68
C PHE A 411 -39.51 5.11 2.62
N PHE A 412 -40.03 4.64 3.75
CA PHE A 412 -40.34 5.51 4.86
C PHE A 412 -39.07 5.96 5.57
N ASN A 413 -39.01 7.20 6.03
CA ASN A 413 -37.80 7.77 6.64
C ASN A 413 -37.33 7.07 7.91
N ASP A 414 -38.22 6.33 8.57
CA ASP A 414 -37.98 5.66 9.87
C ASP A 414 -37.52 4.20 9.72
N ASP A 415 -37.44 3.64 8.50
CA ASP A 415 -37.04 2.26 8.30
C ASP A 415 -35.53 2.06 8.59
N THR A 416 -35.21 0.99 9.32
CA THR A 416 -33.82 0.58 9.56
C THR A 416 -33.17 0.09 8.27
N LEU A 417 -31.83 0.07 8.21
CA LEU A 417 -31.12 -0.43 7.03
C LEU A 417 -31.47 -1.89 6.72
N GLU A 418 -31.65 -2.72 7.76
CA GLU A 418 -32.04 -4.13 7.61
C GLU A 418 -33.44 -4.26 6.99
N GLU A 419 -34.40 -3.44 7.41
CA GLU A 419 -35.75 -3.40 6.84
C GLU A 419 -35.74 -2.93 5.39
N LYS A 420 -34.96 -1.87 5.08
CA LYS A 420 -34.78 -1.39 3.71
C LYS A 420 -34.21 -2.47 2.78
N ILE A 421 -33.21 -3.22 3.26
CA ILE A 421 -32.61 -4.31 2.50
C ILE A 421 -33.58 -5.47 2.29
N LYS A 422 -34.34 -5.84 3.32
CA LYS A 422 -35.38 -6.88 3.22
C LYS A 422 -36.45 -6.50 2.21
N MET A 423 -36.96 -5.26 2.29
CA MET A 423 -37.91 -4.73 1.29
C MET A 423 -37.35 -4.74 -0.12
N THR A 424 -36.07 -4.35 -0.28
CA THR A 424 -35.39 -4.39 -1.57
C THR A 424 -35.32 -5.81 -2.13
N SER A 425 -34.95 -6.79 -1.30
CA SER A 425 -34.92 -8.20 -1.66
C SER A 425 -36.30 -8.71 -2.08
N ASP A 426 -37.34 -8.35 -1.34
CA ASP A 426 -38.72 -8.78 -1.65
C ASP A 426 -39.23 -8.13 -2.94
N VAL A 427 -38.91 -6.86 -3.18
CA VAL A 427 -39.22 -6.16 -4.44
C VAL A 427 -38.52 -6.81 -5.62
N ILE A 428 -37.21 -7.12 -5.51
CA ILE A 428 -36.43 -7.80 -6.55
C ILE A 428 -37.06 -9.16 -6.88
N LYS A 429 -37.35 -9.99 -5.87
CA LYS A 429 -37.98 -11.29 -6.03
C LYS A 429 -39.33 -11.21 -6.70
N THR A 430 -40.15 -10.22 -6.31
CA THR A 430 -41.51 -10.05 -6.87
C THR A 430 -41.46 -9.62 -8.33
N ILE A 431 -40.55 -8.76 -8.70
CA ILE A 431 -40.38 -8.26 -10.06
C ILE A 431 -39.90 -9.41 -10.99
N CYS A 432 -38.88 -10.14 -10.53
CA CYS A 432 -38.30 -11.22 -11.32
C CYS A 432 -39.21 -12.46 -11.39
N ALA A 433 -40.08 -12.66 -10.41
CA ALA A 433 -41.11 -13.73 -10.47
C ALA A 433 -42.26 -13.40 -11.44
N ASN A 434 -42.47 -12.13 -11.80
CA ASN A 434 -43.54 -11.69 -12.71
C ASN A 434 -43.04 -11.41 -14.15
N GLU A 435 -41.73 -11.60 -14.44
CA GLU A 435 -41.22 -11.62 -15.80
C GLU A 435 -41.20 -13.06 -16.32
N PRO A 436 -41.90 -13.37 -17.46
CA PRO A 436 -42.01 -14.71 -18.01
C PRO A 436 -40.73 -15.24 -18.61
#